data_7b9e002277b5897d392ee49189feb2c6
#
_entry.id   7b9e002277b5897d392ee49189feb2c6
#
_cell.length_a   1.000
_cell.length_b   1.000
_cell.length_c   1.000
_cell.angle_alpha   90.00
_cell.angle_beta   90.00
_cell.angle_gamma   90.00
#
_symmetry.space_group_name_H-M   'P 1'
#
loop_
_entity.id
_entity.type
_entity.pdbx_description
1 polymer ?
#
loop_
_entity_poly.entity_id
_entity_poly.type
_entity_poly.pdbx_seq_one_letter_code
_entity_poly.pdbx_strand_id
1 'polypeptide(L)'
;MTLILASLLYLSSFAVDSTFYFTTSDTVRLYVRVAGKGKPCLFVHGGPGSTSYYFEAFPGAAMIEEKMRMIYFDQRGSGRSDSAHNKNYSLQRIEKDLEEIRTALGYKQWAVMGHSFGGIIITSYAAHHPRTVTELYMIHGTVNMQASMSSHLEFGLQEMAITDQIAFRDTNKALNERVWAVHDKLSERNLWYKLMFRNAAEKIINDSVTLSVPRYNRDFASSVWQVPEYWNDFAPLTANIKCPVLVITGRQDYAIGIRHYQSFHFPKQTTVHYIGGHASFQEEPQWFAEKILAFAAQHS
;
A
#
# COMPACT_ATOMS: atom_id res chain seq x y z
N MET A 1 49.95 5.22 23.26
CA MET A 1 49.26 4.31 22.29
C MET A 1 47.94 3.90 22.93
N THR A 2 46.91 4.70 22.75
CA THR A 2 45.59 4.52 23.36
C THR A 2 44.67 4.07 22.25
N LEU A 3 44.34 2.77 22.26
CA LEU A 3 43.38 2.20 21.34
C LEU A 3 41.97 2.67 21.76
N ILE A 4 41.33 3.39 20.87
CA ILE A 4 39.90 3.75 20.94
C ILE A 4 39.12 2.48 20.59
N LEU A 5 38.52 1.83 21.61
CA LEU A 5 37.45 0.88 21.42
C LEU A 5 36.14 1.69 21.32
N ALA A 6 35.79 2.11 20.12
CA ALA A 6 34.49 2.68 19.84
C ALA A 6 33.69 1.71 18.99
N SER A 7 32.46 1.46 19.43
CA SER A 7 31.31 0.97 18.67
C SER A 7 31.22 -0.52 18.32
N LEU A 8 30.72 -1.29 19.27
CA LEU A 8 29.99 -2.54 19.01
C LEU A 8 28.80 -2.65 19.99
N LEU A 9 27.91 -1.67 19.98
CA LEU A 9 26.68 -1.68 20.77
C LEU A 9 25.47 -1.30 19.88
N TYR A 10 25.32 -1.99 18.72
CA TYR A 10 24.14 -1.82 17.86
C TYR A 10 23.54 -3.15 17.43
N LEU A 11 23.46 -4.12 18.28
CA LEU A 11 22.84 -5.40 17.93
C LEU A 11 22.14 -6.02 19.14
N SER A 12 20.98 -5.50 19.54
CA SER A 12 20.02 -6.31 20.33
C SER A 12 18.75 -5.59 20.80
N SER A 13 18.29 -4.50 20.17
CA SER A 13 17.22 -3.70 20.77
C SER A 13 15.83 -3.75 20.08
N PHE A 14 15.65 -4.50 19.01
CA PHE A 14 14.33 -4.53 18.33
C PHE A 14 13.48 -5.77 18.63
N ALA A 15 13.71 -6.44 19.76
CA ALA A 15 12.85 -7.55 20.22
C ALA A 15 11.51 -7.06 20.81
N VAL A 16 11.36 -5.77 21.08
CA VAL A 16 10.18 -5.13 21.68
C VAL A 16 9.48 -4.26 20.64
N ASP A 17 8.16 -4.18 20.71
CA ASP A 17 7.37 -3.26 19.89
C ASP A 17 7.84 -1.82 20.11
N SER A 18 8.06 -1.09 19.03
CA SER A 18 8.65 0.23 19.09
C SER A 18 8.05 1.17 18.03
N THR A 19 7.97 2.44 18.40
CA THR A 19 7.54 3.51 17.50
C THR A 19 8.58 4.63 17.56
N PHE A 20 9.06 5.08 16.40
CA PHE A 20 10.09 6.10 16.33
C PHE A 20 10.03 6.85 15.00
N TYR A 21 10.77 7.94 14.90
CA TYR A 21 11.03 8.61 13.63
C TYR A 21 12.41 8.23 13.10
N PHE A 22 12.44 7.62 11.92
CA PHE A 22 13.67 7.33 11.19
C PHE A 22 14.03 8.53 10.30
N THR A 23 15.26 9.04 10.40
CA THR A 23 15.75 10.13 9.55
C THR A 23 16.51 9.55 8.36
N THR A 24 16.01 9.81 7.16
CA THR A 24 16.61 9.36 5.90
C THR A 24 17.90 10.12 5.56
N SER A 25 18.66 9.60 4.60
CA SER A 25 19.90 10.24 4.13
C SER A 25 19.72 11.65 3.55
N ASP A 26 18.49 12.01 3.13
CA ASP A 26 18.12 13.36 2.69
C ASP A 26 17.29 14.13 3.75
N THR A 27 17.45 13.75 5.02
CA THR A 27 16.93 14.43 6.22
C THR A 27 15.42 14.44 6.42
N VAL A 28 14.65 13.62 5.68
CA VAL A 28 13.22 13.46 5.89
C VAL A 28 12.99 12.50 7.05
N ARG A 29 12.15 12.88 8.03
CA ARG A 29 11.77 12.01 9.14
C ARG A 29 10.55 11.19 8.77
N LEU A 30 10.72 9.88 8.73
CA LEU A 30 9.66 8.91 8.46
C LEU A 30 9.15 8.32 9.78
N TYR A 31 7.85 8.31 9.95
CA TYR A 31 7.24 7.56 11.04
C TYR A 31 7.41 6.06 10.77
N VAL A 32 7.90 5.33 11.78
CA VAL A 32 8.08 3.87 11.74
C VAL A 32 7.54 3.27 13.02
N ARG A 33 6.73 2.22 12.89
CA ARG A 33 6.31 1.34 13.98
C ARG A 33 6.74 -0.07 13.65
N VAL A 34 7.40 -0.73 14.60
CA VAL A 34 7.76 -2.15 14.52
C VAL A 34 6.97 -2.90 15.57
N ALA A 35 6.24 -3.93 15.18
CA ALA A 35 5.36 -4.67 16.09
C ALA A 35 5.32 -6.16 15.75
N GLY A 36 4.98 -6.97 16.76
CA GLY A 36 4.85 -8.41 16.60
C GLY A 36 6.19 -9.16 16.64
N LYS A 37 6.21 -10.41 16.21
CA LYS A 37 7.36 -11.32 16.29
C LYS A 37 7.40 -12.28 15.10
N GLY A 38 8.59 -12.75 14.74
CA GLY A 38 8.80 -13.71 13.64
C GLY A 38 9.45 -13.09 12.42
N LYS A 39 9.06 -13.54 11.23
CA LYS A 39 9.61 -13.08 9.95
C LYS A 39 9.33 -11.59 9.74
N PRO A 40 10.36 -10.77 9.41
CA PRO A 40 10.15 -9.34 9.16
C PRO A 40 9.34 -9.14 7.88
N CYS A 41 8.33 -8.27 7.95
CA CYS A 41 7.48 -7.88 6.84
C CYS A 41 7.22 -6.39 6.85
N LEU A 42 7.67 -5.69 5.81
CA LEU A 42 7.36 -4.27 5.61
C LEU A 42 5.95 -4.13 5.02
N PHE A 43 5.15 -3.26 5.62
CA PHE A 43 3.86 -2.85 5.05
C PHE A 43 3.98 -1.49 4.34
N VAL A 44 3.59 -1.44 3.07
CA VAL A 44 3.58 -0.24 2.22
C VAL A 44 2.13 0.15 1.95
N HIS A 45 1.71 1.26 2.56
CA HIS A 45 0.35 1.75 2.44
C HIS A 45 0.02 2.30 1.05
N GLY A 46 -1.28 2.39 0.76
CA GLY A 46 -1.82 2.97 -0.46
C GLY A 46 -2.17 4.45 -0.32
N GLY A 47 -3.22 4.81 -0.99
CA GLY A 47 -3.74 6.15 -1.13
C GLY A 47 -3.87 6.50 -2.62
N PRO A 48 -2.87 7.13 -3.28
CA PRO A 48 -1.54 7.53 -2.81
C PRO A 48 -1.57 8.57 -1.68
N GLY A 49 -0.52 8.54 -0.84
CA GLY A 49 -0.35 9.55 0.22
C GLY A 49 -1.28 9.37 1.44
N SER A 50 -1.67 8.14 1.77
CA SER A 50 -2.42 7.82 2.98
C SER A 50 -1.49 7.66 4.20
N THR A 51 -1.71 6.70 5.05
CA THR A 51 -0.95 6.38 6.27
C THR A 51 -1.02 4.88 6.50
N SER A 52 -0.01 4.26 7.09
CA SER A 52 -0.08 2.86 7.49
C SER A 52 -1.13 2.59 8.57
N TYR A 53 -1.58 3.63 9.26
CA TYR A 53 -2.52 3.52 10.38
C TYR A 53 -3.86 2.92 9.97
N TYR A 54 -4.34 3.17 8.76
CA TYR A 54 -5.60 2.58 8.28
C TYR A 54 -5.54 1.05 8.16
N PHE A 55 -4.35 0.45 8.19
CA PHE A 55 -4.16 -0.99 8.28
C PHE A 55 -3.84 -1.41 9.72
N GLU A 56 -2.92 -0.70 10.40
CA GLU A 56 -2.46 -0.98 11.76
C GLU A 56 -3.60 -1.05 12.78
N ALA A 57 -4.62 -0.22 12.62
CA ALA A 57 -5.72 -0.06 13.58
C ALA A 57 -6.76 -1.21 13.53
N PHE A 58 -6.70 -2.08 12.52
CA PHE A 58 -7.68 -3.15 12.39
C PHE A 58 -7.20 -4.47 12.99
N PRO A 59 -8.13 -5.32 13.49
CA PRO A 59 -7.77 -6.59 14.13
C PRO A 59 -6.94 -7.52 13.24
N GLY A 60 -7.12 -7.46 11.91
CA GLY A 60 -6.34 -8.25 10.97
C GLY A 60 -4.82 -8.03 11.08
N ALA A 61 -4.40 -6.80 11.34
CA ALA A 61 -2.98 -6.48 11.55
C ALA A 61 -2.47 -7.11 12.85
N ALA A 62 -3.20 -6.95 13.97
CA ALA A 62 -2.82 -7.54 15.26
C ALA A 62 -2.70 -9.07 15.19
N MET A 63 -3.59 -9.74 14.46
CA MET A 63 -3.52 -11.19 14.24
C MET A 63 -2.26 -11.61 13.47
N ILE A 64 -1.86 -10.82 12.48
CA ILE A 64 -0.63 -11.07 11.71
C ILE A 64 0.60 -10.85 12.59
N GLU A 65 0.62 -9.81 13.45
CA GLU A 65 1.69 -9.48 14.37
C GLU A 65 2.02 -10.63 15.36
N GLU A 66 1.08 -11.54 15.61
CA GLU A 66 1.35 -12.72 16.43
C GLU A 66 2.42 -13.67 15.84
N LYS A 67 2.62 -13.66 14.52
CA LYS A 67 3.51 -14.58 13.80
C LYS A 67 4.48 -13.89 12.83
N MET A 68 4.27 -12.60 12.54
CA MET A 68 5.13 -11.79 11.67
C MET A 68 5.61 -10.55 12.41
N ARG A 69 6.87 -10.20 12.21
CA ARG A 69 7.44 -8.94 12.67
C ARG A 69 7.10 -7.85 11.68
N MET A 70 5.99 -7.15 11.90
CA MET A 70 5.51 -6.12 11.01
C MET A 70 6.29 -4.82 11.18
N ILE A 71 6.66 -4.21 10.06
CA ILE A 71 7.27 -2.90 9.99
C ILE A 71 6.28 -2.00 9.23
N TYR A 72 5.64 -1.11 9.95
CA TYR A 72 4.77 -0.08 9.39
C TYR A 72 5.54 1.21 9.25
N PHE A 73 5.33 1.92 8.17
CA PHE A 73 5.86 3.26 8.02
C PHE A 73 4.89 4.12 7.21
N ASP A 74 4.89 5.41 7.45
CA ASP A 74 4.21 6.35 6.57
C ASP A 74 5.23 6.85 5.54
N GLN A 75 4.87 6.78 4.26
CA GLN A 75 5.71 7.28 3.17
C GLN A 75 6.01 8.77 3.35
N ARG A 76 7.14 9.23 2.82
CA ARG A 76 7.50 10.66 2.84
C ARG A 76 6.35 11.52 2.32
N GLY A 77 6.06 12.62 2.99
CA GLY A 77 4.94 13.51 2.63
C GLY A 77 3.57 12.94 2.91
N SER A 78 3.46 11.86 3.69
CA SER A 78 2.20 11.16 3.99
C SER A 78 2.00 10.97 5.48
N GLY A 79 0.76 10.97 5.91
CA GLY A 79 0.38 10.61 7.28
C GLY A 79 1.20 11.33 8.34
N ARG A 80 1.90 10.57 9.17
CA ARG A 80 2.72 11.05 10.29
C ARG A 80 4.15 11.45 9.89
N SER A 81 4.58 11.15 8.64
CA SER A 81 5.91 11.47 8.13
C SER A 81 6.05 12.91 7.67
N ASP A 82 7.29 13.41 7.64
CA ASP A 82 7.61 14.75 7.14
C ASP A 82 7.60 14.80 5.61
N SER A 83 7.40 16.00 5.07
CA SER A 83 7.51 16.29 3.64
C SER A 83 8.98 16.33 3.20
N ALA A 84 9.23 15.93 1.96
CA ALA A 84 10.53 16.16 1.34
C ALA A 84 10.73 17.64 1.05
N HIS A 85 11.79 18.24 1.58
CA HIS A 85 12.10 19.67 1.38
C HIS A 85 12.27 20.04 -0.10
N ASN A 86 12.82 19.11 -0.88
CA ASN A 86 13.04 19.26 -2.33
C ASN A 86 11.89 18.70 -3.18
N LYS A 87 10.78 18.33 -2.55
CA LYS A 87 9.62 17.68 -3.21
C LYS A 87 9.99 16.41 -4.00
N ASN A 88 11.08 15.74 -3.64
CA ASN A 88 11.45 14.48 -4.28
C ASN A 88 10.58 13.33 -3.76
N TYR A 89 9.53 13.05 -4.52
CA TYR A 89 8.58 11.95 -4.32
C TYR A 89 8.74 10.88 -5.42
N SER A 90 9.89 10.82 -6.08
CA SER A 90 10.17 9.81 -7.10
C SER A 90 10.09 8.40 -6.53
N LEU A 91 9.69 7.45 -7.37
CA LEU A 91 9.60 6.05 -6.99
C LEU A 91 10.96 5.50 -6.52
N GLN A 92 12.05 5.90 -7.23
CA GLN A 92 13.41 5.56 -6.84
C GLN A 92 13.76 6.08 -5.43
N ARG A 93 13.30 7.28 -5.07
CA ARG A 93 13.56 7.82 -3.73
C ARG A 93 12.78 7.06 -2.65
N ILE A 94 11.55 6.67 -2.93
CA ILE A 94 10.77 5.84 -2.02
C ILE A 94 11.40 4.46 -1.85
N GLU A 95 11.86 3.81 -2.93
CA GLU A 95 12.60 2.54 -2.84
C GLU A 95 13.86 2.67 -1.97
N LYS A 96 14.56 3.79 -2.08
CA LYS A 96 15.73 4.08 -1.22
C LYS A 96 15.32 4.26 0.24
N ASP A 97 14.16 4.86 0.54
CA ASP A 97 13.63 4.93 1.90
C ASP A 97 13.42 3.53 2.50
N LEU A 98 12.85 2.59 1.71
CA LEU A 98 12.67 1.22 2.14
C LEU A 98 14.02 0.56 2.48
N GLU A 99 15.03 0.70 1.62
CA GLU A 99 16.37 0.14 1.84
C GLU A 99 17.07 0.78 3.06
N GLU A 100 16.90 2.08 3.28
CA GLU A 100 17.46 2.77 4.44
C GLU A 100 16.80 2.26 5.74
N ILE A 101 15.47 2.09 5.78
CA ILE A 101 14.75 1.50 6.92
C ILE A 101 15.19 0.05 7.15
N ARG A 102 15.23 -0.77 6.09
CA ARG A 102 15.66 -2.17 6.18
C ARG A 102 17.05 -2.29 6.82
N THR A 103 17.99 -1.50 6.32
CA THR A 103 19.38 -1.52 6.77
C THR A 103 19.51 -1.03 8.21
N ALA A 104 18.81 0.06 8.57
CA ALA A 104 18.81 0.60 9.93
C ALA A 104 18.23 -0.38 10.95
N LEU A 105 17.24 -1.19 10.55
CA LEU A 105 16.67 -2.25 11.39
C LEU A 105 17.53 -3.55 11.41
N GLY A 106 18.63 -3.60 10.65
CA GLY A 106 19.55 -4.73 10.61
C GLY A 106 19.03 -5.94 9.81
N TYR A 107 17.96 -5.82 9.05
CA TYR A 107 17.44 -6.92 8.25
C TYR A 107 18.24 -7.11 6.96
N LYS A 108 18.75 -8.32 6.73
CA LYS A 108 19.35 -8.68 5.43
C LYS A 108 18.29 -8.80 4.34
N GLN A 109 17.18 -9.41 4.69
CA GLN A 109 16.02 -9.65 3.83
C GLN A 109 14.75 -9.47 4.65
N TRP A 110 13.66 -9.20 3.98
CA TRP A 110 12.31 -9.12 4.55
C TRP A 110 11.24 -9.52 3.54
N ALA A 111 10.07 -9.87 4.01
CA ALA A 111 8.86 -9.90 3.19
C ALA A 111 8.36 -8.47 2.98
N VAL A 112 7.62 -8.24 1.90
CA VAL A 112 7.04 -6.92 1.60
C VAL A 112 5.56 -7.08 1.27
N MET A 113 4.73 -6.30 1.95
CA MET A 113 3.27 -6.28 1.77
C MET A 113 2.85 -4.90 1.28
N GLY A 114 2.15 -4.81 0.16
CA GLY A 114 1.63 -3.55 -0.37
C GLY A 114 0.13 -3.59 -0.55
N HIS A 115 -0.53 -2.52 -0.13
CA HIS A 115 -1.96 -2.34 -0.32
C HIS A 115 -2.25 -1.23 -1.33
N SER A 116 -3.21 -1.47 -2.24
CA SER A 116 -3.68 -0.43 -3.16
C SER A 116 -2.54 0.15 -4.02
N PHE A 117 -2.35 1.45 -4.03
CA PHE A 117 -1.21 2.14 -4.66
C PHE A 117 0.16 1.61 -4.19
N GLY A 118 0.25 1.11 -2.96
CA GLY A 118 1.46 0.44 -2.46
C GLY A 118 1.90 -0.73 -3.34
N GLY A 119 1.00 -1.32 -4.12
CA GLY A 119 1.30 -2.37 -5.11
C GLY A 119 2.31 -1.94 -6.17
N ILE A 120 2.23 -0.69 -6.66
CA ILE A 120 3.22 -0.12 -7.59
C ILE A 120 4.60 -0.08 -6.92
N ILE A 121 4.65 0.44 -5.70
CA ILE A 121 5.91 0.64 -4.98
C ILE A 121 6.59 -0.72 -4.72
N ILE A 122 5.85 -1.71 -4.20
CA ILE A 122 6.44 -3.01 -3.87
C ILE A 122 6.81 -3.82 -5.12
N THR A 123 6.08 -3.65 -6.23
CA THR A 123 6.41 -4.29 -7.51
C THR A 123 7.73 -3.74 -8.04
N SER A 124 7.87 -2.42 -8.08
CA SER A 124 9.11 -1.78 -8.50
C SER A 124 10.28 -2.15 -7.59
N TYR A 125 10.07 -2.05 -6.27
CA TYR A 125 11.08 -2.40 -5.28
C TYR A 125 11.54 -3.86 -5.38
N ALA A 126 10.61 -4.82 -5.48
CA ALA A 126 10.96 -6.24 -5.59
C ALA A 126 11.71 -6.57 -6.90
N ALA A 127 11.39 -5.88 -8.00
CA ALA A 127 12.08 -6.04 -9.27
C ALA A 127 13.52 -5.50 -9.22
N HIS A 128 13.74 -4.35 -8.56
CA HIS A 128 15.08 -3.73 -8.46
C HIS A 128 15.93 -4.31 -7.31
N HIS A 129 15.29 -4.85 -6.27
CA HIS A 129 15.96 -5.41 -5.09
C HIS A 129 15.66 -6.92 -4.88
N PRO A 130 15.83 -7.78 -5.89
CA PRO A 130 15.38 -9.20 -5.81
C PRO A 130 16.10 -10.03 -4.75
N ARG A 131 17.24 -9.56 -4.23
CA ARG A 131 18.01 -10.26 -3.19
C ARG A 131 17.56 -9.90 -1.77
N THR A 132 16.75 -8.86 -1.60
CA THR A 132 16.29 -8.39 -0.29
C THR A 132 14.85 -8.78 0.01
N VAL A 133 14.06 -9.12 -1.02
CA VAL A 133 12.65 -9.50 -0.87
C VAL A 133 12.51 -11.03 -0.87
N THR A 134 12.03 -11.58 0.25
CA THR A 134 11.80 -13.03 0.40
C THR A 134 10.45 -13.47 -0.12
N GLU A 135 9.41 -12.64 0.08
CA GLU A 135 8.02 -12.87 -0.30
C GLU A 135 7.35 -11.53 -0.59
N LEU A 136 6.36 -11.56 -1.47
CA LEU A 136 5.55 -10.40 -1.80
C LEU A 136 4.07 -10.68 -1.47
N TYR A 137 3.42 -9.73 -0.82
CA TYR A 137 1.99 -9.75 -0.53
C TYR A 137 1.31 -8.58 -1.24
N MET A 138 0.63 -8.86 -2.34
CA MET A 138 -0.13 -7.90 -3.13
C MET A 138 -1.56 -7.87 -2.62
N ILE A 139 -1.87 -6.95 -1.70
CA ILE A 139 -3.17 -6.84 -1.05
C ILE A 139 -4.00 -5.79 -1.76
N HIS A 140 -4.99 -6.22 -2.54
CA HIS A 140 -5.80 -5.29 -3.34
C HIS A 140 -4.92 -4.25 -4.07
N GLY A 141 -3.76 -4.71 -4.57
CA GLY A 141 -2.72 -3.82 -5.09
C GLY A 141 -2.90 -3.52 -6.56
N THR A 142 -2.59 -2.28 -6.95
CA THR A 142 -2.49 -1.90 -8.36
C THR A 142 -1.05 -1.92 -8.85
N VAL A 143 -0.87 -2.26 -10.12
CA VAL A 143 0.38 -2.12 -10.87
C VAL A 143 0.23 -1.14 -12.05
N ASN A 144 -0.94 -0.49 -12.16
CA ASN A 144 -1.22 0.46 -13.24
C ASN A 144 -2.32 1.44 -12.77
N MET A 145 -1.93 2.68 -12.46
CA MET A 145 -2.87 3.71 -12.01
C MET A 145 -3.92 4.04 -13.07
N GLN A 146 -3.54 4.09 -14.34
CA GLN A 146 -4.47 4.40 -15.42
C GLN A 146 -5.58 3.35 -15.54
N ALA A 147 -5.22 2.06 -15.41
CA ALA A 147 -6.18 0.97 -15.39
C ALA A 147 -7.13 1.05 -14.19
N SER A 148 -6.61 1.38 -13.00
CA SER A 148 -7.45 1.58 -11.81
C SER A 148 -8.41 2.76 -11.97
N MET A 149 -7.94 3.90 -12.49
CA MET A 149 -8.81 5.04 -12.76
C MET A 149 -9.88 4.71 -13.84
N SER A 150 -9.52 3.92 -14.84
CA SER A 150 -10.50 3.43 -15.82
C SER A 150 -11.59 2.55 -15.19
N SER A 151 -11.24 1.75 -14.18
CA SER A 151 -12.22 0.99 -13.40
C SER A 151 -13.21 1.88 -12.64
N HIS A 152 -12.76 3.01 -12.08
CA HIS A 152 -13.67 3.99 -11.45
C HIS A 152 -14.66 4.56 -12.47
N LEU A 153 -14.17 4.86 -13.69
CA LEU A 153 -15.02 5.35 -14.77
C LEU A 153 -16.05 4.29 -15.19
N GLU A 154 -15.62 3.05 -15.41
CA GLU A 154 -16.51 1.92 -15.73
C GLU A 154 -17.57 1.72 -14.64
N PHE A 155 -17.18 1.78 -13.38
CA PHE A 155 -18.09 1.70 -12.26
C PHE A 155 -19.12 2.83 -12.26
N GLY A 156 -18.70 4.07 -12.48
CA GLY A 156 -19.62 5.21 -12.61
C GLY A 156 -20.63 5.06 -13.76
N LEU A 157 -20.19 4.50 -14.88
CA LEU A 157 -21.06 4.22 -16.03
C LEU A 157 -22.07 3.09 -15.76
N GLN A 158 -21.78 2.17 -14.84
CA GLN A 158 -22.67 1.09 -14.43
C GLN A 158 -23.68 1.52 -13.37
N GLU A 159 -23.22 2.30 -12.38
CA GLU A 159 -24.03 2.64 -11.19
C GLU A 159 -24.88 3.91 -11.36
N MET A 160 -24.50 4.83 -12.26
CA MET A 160 -25.17 6.12 -12.40
C MET A 160 -26.22 6.12 -13.49
N ALA A 161 -27.29 6.91 -13.30
CA ALA A 161 -28.27 7.19 -14.34
C ALA A 161 -27.61 7.87 -15.54
N ILE A 162 -28.15 7.65 -16.75
CA ILE A 162 -27.59 8.21 -18.01
C ILE A 162 -27.45 9.74 -17.94
N THR A 163 -28.38 10.41 -17.28
CA THR A 163 -28.34 11.87 -17.08
C THR A 163 -27.13 12.35 -16.28
N ASP A 164 -26.62 11.54 -15.37
CA ASP A 164 -25.45 11.84 -14.56
C ASP A 164 -24.14 11.52 -15.31
N GLN A 165 -24.21 10.74 -16.40
CA GLN A 165 -23.04 10.21 -17.12
C GLN A 165 -22.46 11.18 -18.17
N ILE A 166 -23.06 12.35 -18.38
CA ILE A 166 -22.64 13.27 -19.46
C ILE A 166 -21.15 13.61 -19.35
N ALA A 167 -20.70 13.99 -18.13
CA ALA A 167 -19.29 14.32 -17.89
C ALA A 167 -18.35 13.10 -17.98
N PHE A 168 -18.84 11.89 -17.66
CA PHE A 168 -18.05 10.64 -17.73
C PHE A 168 -17.79 10.22 -19.17
N ARG A 169 -18.75 10.49 -20.08
CA ARG A 169 -18.72 10.08 -21.48
C ARG A 169 -17.99 11.06 -22.39
N ASP A 170 -17.68 12.26 -21.90
CA ASP A 170 -16.99 13.29 -22.69
C ASP A 170 -15.52 12.90 -22.92
N THR A 171 -15.24 12.31 -24.07
CA THR A 171 -13.89 11.88 -24.45
C THR A 171 -12.93 13.02 -24.79
N ASN A 172 -13.42 14.27 -24.87
CA ASN A 172 -12.55 15.45 -25.00
C ASN A 172 -11.89 15.82 -23.67
N LYS A 173 -12.38 15.29 -22.54
CA LYS A 173 -11.79 15.46 -21.22
C LYS A 173 -10.77 14.38 -20.92
N ALA A 174 -9.73 14.75 -20.18
CA ALA A 174 -8.73 13.81 -19.70
C ALA A 174 -9.37 12.76 -18.76
N LEU A 175 -8.75 11.58 -18.65
CA LEU A 175 -9.27 10.48 -17.82
C LEU A 175 -9.49 10.91 -16.37
N ASN A 176 -8.55 11.63 -15.77
CA ASN A 176 -8.66 12.12 -14.39
C ASN A 176 -9.87 13.05 -14.20
N GLU A 177 -10.14 13.98 -15.11
CA GLU A 177 -11.30 14.88 -15.04
C GLU A 177 -12.61 14.08 -15.07
N ARG A 178 -12.68 13.06 -15.91
CA ARG A 178 -13.85 12.18 -16.01
C ARG A 178 -14.04 11.35 -14.75
N VAL A 179 -12.95 10.85 -14.16
CA VAL A 179 -12.96 10.10 -12.90
C VAL A 179 -13.36 10.99 -11.73
N TRP A 180 -12.88 12.23 -11.67
CA TRP A 180 -13.31 13.17 -10.63
C TRP A 180 -14.80 13.45 -10.71
N ALA A 181 -15.35 13.59 -11.93
CA ALA A 181 -16.79 13.74 -12.11
C ALA A 181 -17.58 12.50 -11.63
N VAL A 182 -17.04 11.29 -11.79
CA VAL A 182 -17.61 10.06 -11.18
C VAL A 182 -17.60 10.17 -9.66
N HIS A 183 -16.46 10.54 -9.06
CA HIS A 183 -16.32 10.66 -7.61
C HIS A 183 -17.29 11.69 -7.02
N ASP A 184 -17.46 12.84 -7.68
CA ASP A 184 -18.40 13.87 -7.25
C ASP A 184 -19.82 13.32 -7.25
N LYS A 185 -20.24 12.66 -8.33
CA LYS A 185 -21.58 12.06 -8.42
C LYS A 185 -21.80 10.93 -7.42
N LEU A 186 -20.82 10.08 -7.20
CA LEU A 186 -20.90 9.04 -6.17
C LEU A 186 -21.04 9.65 -4.77
N SER A 187 -20.33 10.75 -4.49
CA SER A 187 -20.43 11.48 -3.23
C SER A 187 -21.79 12.14 -3.06
N GLU A 188 -22.31 12.85 -4.07
CA GLU A 188 -23.65 13.45 -4.06
C GLU A 188 -24.75 12.42 -3.79
N ARG A 189 -24.59 11.19 -4.28
CA ARG A 189 -25.53 10.08 -4.13
C ARG A 189 -25.30 9.21 -2.90
N ASN A 190 -24.28 9.50 -2.09
CA ASN A 190 -23.84 8.66 -0.96
C ASN A 190 -23.46 7.22 -1.38
N LEU A 191 -22.93 7.03 -2.60
CA LEU A 191 -22.56 5.75 -3.17
C LEU A 191 -21.05 5.53 -3.24
N TRP A 192 -20.24 6.50 -2.78
CA TRP A 192 -18.78 6.44 -2.89
C TRP A 192 -18.19 5.18 -2.23
N TYR A 193 -18.80 4.71 -1.14
CA TYR A 193 -18.36 3.48 -0.47
C TYR A 193 -18.31 2.27 -1.40
N LYS A 194 -19.18 2.20 -2.40
CA LYS A 194 -19.26 1.06 -3.33
C LYS A 194 -18.00 0.88 -4.18
N LEU A 195 -17.17 1.91 -4.33
CA LEU A 195 -15.87 1.77 -5.00
C LEU A 195 -14.92 0.86 -4.21
N MET A 196 -14.98 0.91 -2.87
CA MET A 196 -13.96 0.33 -2.00
C MET A 196 -14.50 -0.64 -0.97
N PHE A 197 -15.75 -0.50 -0.53
CA PHE A 197 -16.30 -1.23 0.61
C PHE A 197 -17.58 -1.93 0.23
N ARG A 198 -17.84 -3.07 0.86
CA ARG A 198 -19.08 -3.83 0.65
C ARG A 198 -20.33 -3.12 1.15
N ASN A 199 -20.19 -2.19 2.10
CA ASN A 199 -21.31 -1.38 2.62
C ASN A 199 -20.83 -0.03 3.19
N ALA A 200 -21.78 0.87 3.45
CA ALA A 200 -21.49 2.21 3.94
C ALA A 200 -20.91 2.24 5.37
N ALA A 201 -21.25 1.25 6.23
CA ALA A 201 -20.73 1.19 7.59
C ALA A 201 -19.21 0.97 7.61
N GLU A 202 -18.70 0.12 6.72
CA GLU A 202 -17.25 -0.11 6.57
C GLU A 202 -16.51 1.18 6.18
N LYS A 203 -17.10 1.99 5.29
CA LYS A 203 -16.52 3.29 4.94
C LYS A 203 -16.48 4.24 6.14
N ILE A 204 -17.55 4.32 6.92
CA ILE A 204 -17.61 5.17 8.12
C ILE A 204 -16.53 4.77 9.12
N ILE A 205 -16.34 3.48 9.35
CA ILE A 205 -15.30 2.95 10.24
C ILE A 205 -13.92 3.34 9.71
N ASN A 206 -13.65 3.12 8.42
CA ASN A 206 -12.37 3.46 7.80
C ASN A 206 -12.05 4.96 7.86
N ASP A 207 -13.04 5.80 7.56
CA ASP A 207 -12.91 7.26 7.66
C ASP A 207 -12.61 7.69 9.10
N SER A 208 -13.31 7.13 10.09
CA SER A 208 -13.11 7.42 11.50
C SER A 208 -11.68 7.09 11.95
N VAL A 209 -11.16 5.93 11.54
CA VAL A 209 -9.78 5.51 11.82
C VAL A 209 -8.79 6.47 11.17
N THR A 210 -8.98 6.79 9.90
CA THR A 210 -8.08 7.70 9.17
C THR A 210 -8.07 9.10 9.77
N LEU A 211 -9.23 9.63 10.16
CA LEU A 211 -9.37 10.95 10.78
C LEU A 211 -8.80 11.01 12.20
N SER A 212 -8.61 9.88 12.87
CA SER A 212 -8.03 9.83 14.22
C SER A 212 -6.51 10.05 14.24
N VAL A 213 -5.84 10.08 13.09
CA VAL A 213 -4.39 10.35 12.99
C VAL A 213 -4.12 11.81 13.33
N PRO A 214 -3.36 12.11 14.42
CA PRO A 214 -3.25 13.48 14.96
C PRO A 214 -2.59 14.48 14.01
N ARG A 215 -1.71 13.98 13.14
CA ARG A 215 -1.00 14.77 12.13
C ARG A 215 -1.11 14.03 10.82
N TYR A 216 -1.80 14.61 9.87
CA TYR A 216 -2.01 13.99 8.57
C TYR A 216 -1.38 14.84 7.46
N ASN A 217 -0.15 14.48 7.09
CA ASN A 217 0.53 15.10 5.97
C ASN A 217 -0.07 14.61 4.64
N ARG A 218 -0.42 15.54 3.74
CA ARG A 218 -1.03 15.26 2.43
C ARG A 218 -0.16 15.70 1.26
N ASP A 219 1.10 16.03 1.51
CA ASP A 219 1.98 16.60 0.49
C ASP A 219 2.24 15.61 -0.66
N PHE A 220 2.47 14.33 -0.34
CA PHE A 220 2.59 13.29 -1.36
C PHE A 220 1.28 13.10 -2.13
N ALA A 221 0.14 13.03 -1.45
CA ALA A 221 -1.17 12.89 -2.08
C ALA A 221 -1.46 14.01 -3.11
N SER A 222 -0.99 15.22 -2.82
CA SER A 222 -1.14 16.36 -3.74
C SER A 222 -0.13 16.35 -4.89
N SER A 223 1.06 15.79 -4.67
CA SER A 223 2.19 15.87 -5.60
C SER A 223 2.25 14.69 -6.57
N VAL A 224 1.82 13.49 -6.16
CA VAL A 224 2.01 12.22 -6.89
C VAL A 224 1.43 12.23 -8.30
N TRP A 225 0.34 12.96 -8.52
CA TRP A 225 -0.33 13.07 -9.81
C TRP A 225 0.51 13.75 -10.89
N GLN A 226 1.52 14.51 -10.47
CA GLN A 226 2.46 15.22 -11.35
C GLN A 226 3.79 14.48 -11.51
N VAL A 227 3.96 13.30 -10.89
CA VAL A 227 5.15 12.46 -11.02
C VAL A 227 4.93 11.44 -12.13
N PRO A 228 5.57 11.62 -13.32
CA PRO A 228 5.22 10.84 -14.51
C PRO A 228 5.42 9.33 -14.35
N GLU A 229 6.42 8.93 -13.57
CA GLU A 229 6.78 7.52 -13.40
C GLU A 229 5.67 6.66 -12.76
N TYR A 230 4.80 7.23 -11.92
CA TYR A 230 3.66 6.49 -11.34
C TYR A 230 2.55 6.19 -12.34
N TRP A 231 2.59 6.80 -13.53
CA TRP A 231 1.64 6.54 -14.61
C TRP A 231 2.11 5.43 -15.57
N ASN A 232 3.29 4.87 -15.33
CA ASN A 232 3.79 3.74 -16.10
C ASN A 232 2.96 2.48 -15.80
N ASP A 233 2.98 1.55 -16.75
CA ASP A 233 2.47 0.20 -16.54
C ASP A 233 3.56 -0.68 -15.93
N PHE A 234 3.36 -1.10 -14.68
CA PHE A 234 4.28 -1.97 -13.95
C PHE A 234 3.94 -3.46 -14.11
N ALA A 235 2.85 -3.81 -14.79
CA ALA A 235 2.47 -5.21 -15.01
C ALA A 235 3.60 -6.05 -15.65
N PRO A 236 4.35 -5.55 -16.65
CA PRO A 236 5.47 -6.31 -17.23
C PRO A 236 6.59 -6.63 -16.22
N LEU A 237 6.83 -5.79 -15.21
CA LEU A 237 7.85 -6.04 -14.19
C LEU A 237 7.52 -7.26 -13.32
N THR A 238 6.24 -7.59 -13.16
CA THR A 238 5.80 -8.71 -12.33
C THR A 238 6.40 -10.04 -12.81
N ALA A 239 6.65 -10.21 -14.11
CA ALA A 239 7.30 -11.40 -14.68
C ALA A 239 8.76 -11.61 -14.22
N ASN A 240 9.41 -10.54 -13.74
CA ASN A 240 10.80 -10.58 -13.28
C ASN A 240 10.93 -10.92 -11.78
N ILE A 241 9.84 -10.88 -11.01
CA ILE A 241 9.82 -11.11 -9.56
C ILE A 241 9.75 -12.62 -9.31
N LYS A 242 10.84 -13.19 -8.78
CA LYS A 242 11.00 -14.65 -8.65
C LYS A 242 10.67 -15.19 -7.25
N CYS A 243 10.51 -14.32 -6.25
CA CYS A 243 10.04 -14.74 -4.94
C CYS A 243 8.58 -15.21 -5.01
N PRO A 244 8.09 -15.99 -4.03
CA PRO A 244 6.67 -16.29 -3.89
C PRO A 244 5.81 -15.04 -3.73
N VAL A 245 4.65 -15.01 -4.37
CA VAL A 245 3.73 -13.86 -4.34
C VAL A 245 2.32 -14.31 -3.99
N LEU A 246 1.76 -13.75 -2.92
CA LEU A 246 0.35 -13.84 -2.60
C LEU A 246 -0.38 -12.62 -3.17
N VAL A 247 -1.41 -12.86 -3.97
CA VAL A 247 -2.31 -11.83 -4.48
C VAL A 247 -3.67 -12.01 -3.83
N ILE A 248 -4.11 -11.03 -3.04
CA ILE A 248 -5.48 -10.93 -2.53
C ILE A 248 -6.22 -9.89 -3.36
N THR A 249 -7.35 -10.28 -3.95
CA THR A 249 -8.17 -9.42 -4.81
C THR A 249 -9.64 -9.53 -4.44
N GLY A 250 -10.37 -8.41 -4.40
CA GLY A 250 -11.78 -8.34 -4.05
C GLY A 250 -12.69 -8.44 -5.27
N ARG A 251 -13.79 -9.19 -5.14
CA ARG A 251 -14.81 -9.29 -6.21
C ARG A 251 -15.65 -8.03 -6.37
N GLN A 252 -15.61 -7.14 -5.38
CA GLN A 252 -16.29 -5.84 -5.38
C GLN A 252 -15.28 -4.70 -5.23
N ASP A 253 -14.03 -4.96 -5.60
CA ASP A 253 -12.95 -3.98 -5.52
C ASP A 253 -12.86 -3.18 -6.82
N TYR A 254 -13.67 -2.14 -6.91
CA TYR A 254 -13.65 -1.23 -8.05
C TYR A 254 -12.58 -0.14 -7.93
N ALA A 255 -11.95 -0.01 -6.75
CA ALA A 255 -10.87 0.96 -6.54
C ALA A 255 -9.64 0.66 -7.40
N ILE A 256 -9.34 -0.61 -7.64
CA ILE A 256 -8.25 -1.03 -8.53
C ILE A 256 -8.76 -1.75 -9.78
N GLY A 257 -10.02 -2.18 -9.78
CA GLY A 257 -10.63 -2.99 -10.84
C GLY A 257 -10.71 -4.47 -10.46
N ILE A 258 -11.94 -5.01 -10.51
CA ILE A 258 -12.27 -6.38 -10.09
C ILE A 258 -11.52 -7.48 -10.85
N ARG A 259 -10.91 -7.15 -11.99
CA ARG A 259 -10.10 -8.05 -12.84
C ARG A 259 -8.64 -7.61 -12.97
N HIS A 260 -8.20 -6.59 -12.21
CA HIS A 260 -6.86 -6.04 -12.32
C HIS A 260 -5.76 -7.10 -12.11
N TYR A 261 -5.97 -8.05 -11.20
CA TYR A 261 -5.07 -9.18 -10.93
C TYR A 261 -4.74 -10.03 -12.17
N GLN A 262 -5.55 -9.98 -13.23
CA GLN A 262 -5.31 -10.74 -14.48
C GLN A 262 -4.15 -10.14 -15.30
N SER A 263 -3.74 -8.91 -15.03
CA SER A 263 -2.57 -8.29 -15.64
C SER A 263 -1.24 -8.70 -14.99
N PHE A 264 -1.27 -9.43 -13.87
CA PHE A 264 -0.08 -9.85 -13.15
C PHE A 264 0.52 -11.11 -13.77
N HIS A 265 1.85 -11.16 -13.88
CA HIS A 265 2.60 -12.26 -14.47
C HIS A 265 3.66 -12.84 -13.53
N PHE A 266 3.43 -12.79 -12.21
CA PHE A 266 4.39 -13.34 -11.24
C PHE A 266 4.60 -14.85 -11.45
N PRO A 267 5.83 -15.32 -11.62
CA PRO A 267 6.09 -16.75 -11.89
C PRO A 267 5.65 -17.71 -10.78
N LYS A 268 5.59 -17.23 -9.53
CA LYS A 268 5.18 -18.01 -8.35
C LYS A 268 3.99 -17.31 -7.64
N GLN A 269 2.90 -17.12 -8.38
CA GLN A 269 1.71 -16.45 -7.91
C GLN A 269 0.70 -17.42 -7.30
N THR A 270 0.24 -17.09 -6.09
CA THR A 270 -0.97 -17.66 -5.48
C THR A 270 -2.02 -16.56 -5.43
N THR A 271 -3.16 -16.75 -6.09
CA THR A 271 -4.25 -15.77 -6.08
C THR A 271 -5.38 -16.25 -5.19
N VAL A 272 -5.84 -15.37 -4.31
CA VAL A 272 -6.97 -15.59 -3.41
C VAL A 272 -8.02 -14.52 -3.64
N HIS A 273 -9.25 -14.97 -3.89
CA HIS A 273 -10.39 -14.08 -4.15
C HIS A 273 -11.16 -13.83 -2.86
N TYR A 274 -11.27 -12.55 -2.51
CA TYR A 274 -12.13 -12.08 -1.43
C TYR A 274 -13.53 -11.73 -1.96
N ILE A 275 -14.59 -12.04 -1.19
CA ILE A 275 -15.99 -11.77 -1.61
C ILE A 275 -16.45 -10.35 -1.22
N GLY A 276 -15.54 -9.42 -1.01
CA GLY A 276 -15.84 -8.04 -0.61
C GLY A 276 -15.07 -7.04 -1.44
N GLY A 277 -14.88 -5.87 -0.83
CA GLY A 277 -14.26 -4.70 -1.45
C GLY A 277 -12.74 -4.67 -1.35
N HIS A 278 -12.22 -3.47 -1.14
CA HIS A 278 -10.80 -3.11 -1.16
C HIS A 278 -10.07 -3.32 0.17
N ALA A 279 -10.79 -3.62 1.25
CA ALA A 279 -10.26 -3.63 2.62
C ALA A 279 -10.57 -4.94 3.36
N SER A 280 -10.15 -6.08 2.81
CA SER A 280 -10.39 -7.40 3.43
C SER A 280 -9.82 -7.52 4.85
N PHE A 281 -8.74 -6.82 5.16
CA PHE A 281 -8.14 -6.75 6.50
C PHE A 281 -9.05 -6.06 7.54
N GLN A 282 -9.99 -5.23 7.10
CA GLN A 282 -11.01 -4.57 7.88
C GLN A 282 -12.33 -5.36 7.86
N GLU A 283 -12.80 -5.70 6.66
CA GLU A 283 -14.12 -6.30 6.44
C GLU A 283 -14.22 -7.74 6.96
N GLU A 284 -13.13 -8.52 6.89
CA GLU A 284 -13.04 -9.94 7.32
C GLU A 284 -11.65 -10.23 7.92
N PRO A 285 -11.32 -9.66 9.08
CA PRO A 285 -9.96 -9.68 9.63
C PRO A 285 -9.44 -11.09 9.89
N GLN A 286 -10.27 -12.03 10.34
CA GLN A 286 -9.88 -13.43 10.59
C GLN A 286 -9.50 -14.12 9.28
N TRP A 287 -10.38 -14.02 8.27
CA TRP A 287 -10.13 -14.59 6.95
C TRP A 287 -8.85 -14.04 6.34
N PHE A 288 -8.64 -12.72 6.42
CA PHE A 288 -7.46 -12.05 5.91
C PHE A 288 -6.18 -12.57 6.59
N ALA A 289 -6.14 -12.58 7.92
CA ALA A 289 -5.00 -13.04 8.69
C ALA A 289 -4.67 -14.52 8.39
N GLU A 290 -5.69 -15.40 8.30
CA GLU A 290 -5.52 -16.80 7.93
C GLU A 290 -4.83 -16.96 6.57
N LYS A 291 -5.22 -16.17 5.55
CA LYS A 291 -4.61 -16.26 4.21
C LYS A 291 -3.15 -15.80 4.21
N ILE A 292 -2.86 -14.69 4.90
CA ILE A 292 -1.49 -14.18 5.05
C ILE A 292 -0.60 -15.20 5.77
N LEU A 293 -1.05 -15.68 6.93
CA LEU A 293 -0.25 -16.57 7.77
C LEU A 293 -0.06 -17.97 7.16
N ALA A 294 -1.08 -18.49 6.48
CA ALA A 294 -0.97 -19.76 5.74
C ALA A 294 0.07 -19.66 4.62
N PHE A 295 0.08 -18.56 3.88
CA PHE A 295 1.08 -18.33 2.83
C PHE A 295 2.49 -18.16 3.42
N ALA A 296 2.64 -17.36 4.48
CA ALA A 296 3.92 -17.18 5.15
C ALA A 296 4.52 -18.49 5.68
N ALA A 297 3.68 -19.38 6.23
CA ALA A 297 4.11 -20.68 6.74
C ALA A 297 4.61 -21.65 5.66
N GLN A 298 4.12 -21.52 4.41
CA GLN A 298 4.56 -22.37 3.28
C GLN A 298 5.94 -21.97 2.75
N HIS A 299 6.44 -20.78 3.09
CA HIS A 299 7.66 -20.18 2.55
C HIS A 299 8.67 -19.77 3.66
N SER A 300 8.52 -20.35 4.86
CA SER A 300 9.38 -20.09 6.03
C SER A 300 10.63 -20.92 6.02
#